data_a2b0a86f2e9a6680818892c6bede5ea5
#
_entry.id   a2b0a86f2e9a6680818892c6bede5ea5
#
_cell.length_a   1.000
_cell.length_b   1.000
_cell.length_c   1.000
_cell.angle_alpha   90.00
_cell.angle_beta   90.00
_cell.angle_gamma   90.00
#
_symmetry.space_group_name_H-M   'P 1'
#
loop_
_entity.id
_entity.type
_entity.pdbx_description
1 polymer ?
#
loop_
_entity_poly.entity_id
_entity_poly.type
_entity_poly.pdbx_seq_one_letter_code
_entity_poly.pdbx_strand_id
1 'polypeptide(L)'
;ADGEGRLGDTVAAYRAAVAGADAILLTTPAYNGTMSAVAKNAIDVASRPRGAAPIVGKPVLVAAAVYSPGADERVLEHATTALRIAGAKPLERTFGITKHVEAFDEAGLVDKDRERELQALVADLLSPVPVS
;
A
#
# COMPACT_ATOMS: atom_id res chain seq x y z
N ALA A 1 -14.08 6.49 28.38
CA ALA A 1 -15.31 6.04 27.73
C ALA A 1 -15.48 6.69 26.35
N ASP A 2 -15.37 8.01 26.24
CA ASP A 2 -15.54 8.70 24.96
C ASP A 2 -14.43 8.40 23.95
N GLY A 3 -13.22 8.08 24.43
CA GLY A 3 -12.08 7.76 23.57
C GLY A 3 -12.24 6.42 22.85
N GLU A 4 -12.76 5.42 23.54
CA GLU A 4 -12.97 4.07 22.97
C GLU A 4 -14.06 4.08 21.90
N GLY A 5 -15.16 4.81 22.12
CA GLY A 5 -16.23 4.96 21.14
C GLY A 5 -15.73 5.61 19.84
N ARG A 6 -14.96 6.67 19.95
CA ARG A 6 -14.38 7.36 18.77
C ARG A 6 -13.37 6.51 18.02
N LEU A 7 -12.54 5.76 18.73
CA LEU A 7 -11.59 4.82 18.10
C LEU A 7 -12.34 3.71 17.38
N GLY A 8 -13.40 3.17 17.99
CA GLY A 8 -14.25 2.15 17.36
C GLY A 8 -14.91 2.66 16.09
N ASP A 9 -15.43 3.88 16.11
CA ASP A 9 -16.05 4.51 14.93
C ASP A 9 -15.05 4.77 13.83
N THR A 10 -13.84 5.22 14.16
CA THR A 10 -12.75 5.45 13.20
C THR A 10 -12.30 4.13 12.55
N VAL A 11 -12.13 3.08 13.34
CA VAL A 11 -11.76 1.75 12.83
C VAL A 11 -12.86 1.20 11.92
N ALA A 12 -14.13 1.32 12.34
CA ALA A 12 -15.26 0.87 11.52
C ALA A 12 -15.33 1.63 10.20
N ALA A 13 -15.13 2.94 10.21
CA ALA A 13 -15.13 3.76 9.00
C ALA A 13 -13.98 3.38 8.06
N TYR A 14 -12.80 3.13 8.60
CA TYR A 14 -11.64 2.68 7.82
C TYR A 14 -11.91 1.31 7.18
N ARG A 15 -12.41 0.35 7.94
CA ARG A 15 -12.74 -0.98 7.42
C ARG A 15 -13.83 -0.92 6.35
N ALA A 16 -14.81 -0.06 6.51
CA ALA A 16 -15.85 0.15 5.50
C ALA A 16 -15.28 0.73 4.22
N ALA A 17 -14.35 1.68 4.32
CA ALA A 17 -13.68 2.26 3.16
C ALA A 17 -12.86 1.21 2.40
N VAL A 18 -12.13 0.35 3.11
CA VAL A 18 -11.37 -0.75 2.48
C VAL A 18 -12.32 -1.74 1.81
N ALA A 19 -13.40 -2.12 2.50
CA ALA A 19 -14.38 -3.05 1.95
C ALA A 19 -15.04 -2.53 0.67
N GLY A 20 -15.31 -1.21 0.60
CA GLY A 20 -15.91 -0.57 -0.56
C GLY A 20 -14.94 -0.25 -1.69
N ALA A 21 -13.63 -0.40 -1.48
CA ALA A 21 -12.63 -0.11 -2.50
C ALA A 21 -12.51 -1.27 -3.50
N ASP A 22 -12.33 -0.94 -4.77
CA ASP A 22 -12.05 -1.93 -5.81
C ASP A 22 -10.58 -2.34 -5.85
N ALA A 23 -9.71 -1.43 -5.42
CA ALA A 23 -8.26 -1.63 -5.40
C ALA A 23 -7.64 -0.72 -4.34
N ILE A 24 -6.40 -1.03 -3.95
CA ILE A 24 -5.68 -0.29 -2.93
C ILE A 24 -4.31 0.10 -3.47
N LEU A 25 -3.94 1.36 -3.28
CA LEU A 25 -2.57 1.82 -3.44
C LEU A 25 -1.98 2.01 -2.04
N LEU A 26 -1.00 1.19 -1.68
CA LEU A 26 -0.30 1.30 -0.42
C LEU A 26 1.06 1.94 -0.65
N THR A 27 1.28 3.11 -0.04
CA THR A 27 2.58 3.79 -0.09
C THR A 27 3.21 3.80 1.29
N THR A 28 4.51 3.62 1.34
CA THR A 28 5.25 3.62 2.60
C THR A 28 6.66 4.18 2.43
N PRO A 29 7.16 4.93 3.42
CA PRO A 29 8.60 5.16 3.54
C PRO A 29 9.29 3.91 4.07
N ALA A 30 10.62 3.94 4.17
CA ALA A 30 11.38 2.92 4.88
C ALA A 30 11.91 3.51 6.18
N TYR A 31 11.53 2.93 7.29
CA TYR A 31 12.01 3.29 8.63
C TYR A 31 12.67 2.07 9.26
N ASN A 32 13.95 2.20 9.58
CA ASN A 32 14.72 1.10 10.19
C ASN A 32 14.60 -0.22 9.42
N GLY A 33 14.61 -0.14 8.10
CA GLY A 33 14.60 -1.29 7.22
C GLY A 33 13.23 -1.90 6.93
N THR A 34 12.14 -1.28 7.36
CA THR A 34 10.79 -1.80 7.12
C THR A 34 9.77 -0.67 6.95
N MET A 35 8.49 -1.04 6.87
CA MET A 35 7.38 -0.08 6.74
C MET A 35 7.28 0.86 7.93
N SER A 36 6.67 2.03 7.69
CA SER A 36 6.23 2.88 8.80
C SER A 36 5.20 2.15 9.65
N ALA A 37 5.10 2.55 10.92
CA ALA A 37 4.08 2.01 11.81
C ALA A 37 2.67 2.26 11.28
N VAL A 38 2.45 3.40 10.65
CA VAL A 38 1.15 3.75 10.05
C VAL A 38 0.79 2.80 8.91
N ALA A 39 1.72 2.50 8.02
CA ALA A 39 1.49 1.56 6.92
C ALA A 39 1.20 0.15 7.45
N LYS A 40 2.00 -0.32 8.40
CA LYS A 40 1.79 -1.65 9.01
C LYS A 40 0.46 -1.72 9.74
N ASN A 41 0.12 -0.69 10.50
CA ASN A 41 -1.17 -0.61 11.19
C ASN A 41 -2.36 -0.62 10.23
N ALA A 42 -2.24 0.05 9.09
CA ALA A 42 -3.28 0.04 8.06
C ALA A 42 -3.57 -1.39 7.57
N ILE A 43 -2.52 -2.18 7.34
CA ILE A 43 -2.67 -3.60 6.95
C ILE A 43 -3.31 -4.40 8.10
N ASP A 44 -2.80 -4.24 9.31
CA ASP A 44 -3.24 -5.04 10.46
C ASP A 44 -4.71 -4.78 10.81
N VAL A 45 -5.14 -3.53 10.78
CA VAL A 45 -6.55 -3.17 11.07
C VAL A 45 -7.47 -3.70 9.98
N ALA A 46 -7.07 -3.64 8.71
CA ALA A 46 -7.87 -4.14 7.59
C ALA A 46 -7.87 -5.68 7.52
N SER A 47 -6.99 -6.36 8.23
CA SER A 47 -6.92 -7.82 8.29
C SER A 47 -7.84 -8.43 9.36
N ARG A 48 -8.66 -7.64 10.02
CA ARG A 48 -9.59 -8.06 11.07
C ARG A 48 -11.01 -7.54 10.76
N PRO A 49 -12.07 -8.19 11.24
CA PRO A 49 -12.06 -9.45 12.01
C PRO A 49 -11.76 -10.67 11.13
N ARG A 50 -11.22 -11.72 11.72
CA ARG A 50 -10.96 -12.98 10.99
C ARG A 50 -12.25 -13.53 10.42
N GLY A 51 -12.18 -14.01 9.17
CA GLY A 51 -13.33 -14.53 8.46
C GLY A 51 -14.20 -13.46 7.78
N ALA A 52 -13.99 -12.18 8.09
CA ALA A 52 -14.69 -11.05 7.47
C ALA A 52 -13.77 -9.83 7.30
N ALA A 53 -12.47 -10.07 7.13
CA ALA A 53 -11.50 -8.99 6.98
C ALA A 53 -11.66 -8.28 5.63
N PRO A 54 -11.80 -6.95 5.61
CA PRO A 54 -12.11 -6.22 4.39
C PRO A 54 -11.00 -6.24 3.34
N ILE A 55 -9.75 -6.49 3.75
CA ILE A 55 -8.62 -6.51 2.80
C ILE A 55 -8.54 -7.80 1.98
N VAL A 56 -9.22 -8.86 2.40
CA VAL A 56 -9.14 -10.18 1.72
C VAL A 56 -9.59 -10.06 0.27
N GLY A 57 -8.73 -10.53 -0.64
CA GLY A 57 -8.99 -10.53 -2.08
C GLY A 57 -8.79 -9.20 -2.78
N LYS A 58 -8.46 -8.11 -2.07
CA LYS A 58 -8.26 -6.80 -2.68
C LYS A 58 -6.95 -6.75 -3.46
N PRO A 59 -6.97 -6.30 -4.72
CA PRO A 59 -5.72 -6.02 -5.43
C PRO A 59 -5.03 -4.80 -4.82
N VAL A 60 -3.72 -4.91 -4.65
CA VAL A 60 -2.91 -3.85 -4.03
C VAL A 60 -1.68 -3.57 -4.87
N LEU A 61 -1.45 -2.31 -5.21
CA LEU A 61 -0.18 -1.85 -5.72
C LEU A 61 0.65 -1.32 -4.54
N VAL A 62 1.83 -1.89 -4.34
CA VAL A 62 2.73 -1.46 -3.27
C VAL A 62 3.78 -0.52 -3.85
N ALA A 63 3.92 0.64 -3.25
CA ALA A 63 4.90 1.64 -3.64
C ALA A 63 5.66 2.16 -2.42
N ALA A 64 6.92 2.52 -2.63
CA ALA A 64 7.75 3.07 -1.57
C ALA A 64 8.56 4.25 -2.07
N ALA A 65 8.73 5.26 -1.23
CA ALA A 65 9.64 6.37 -1.47
C ALA A 65 10.65 6.42 -0.33
N VAL A 66 11.92 6.21 -0.67
CA VAL A 66 12.99 6.04 0.32
C VAL A 66 14.19 6.92 -0.05
N TYR A 67 15.07 7.15 0.91
CA TYR A 67 16.30 7.87 0.67
C TYR A 67 17.41 6.98 0.12
N SER A 68 17.68 5.87 0.79
CA SER A 68 18.85 5.02 0.48
C SER A 68 18.52 3.99 -0.60
N PRO A 69 19.38 3.84 -1.62
CA PRO A 69 19.23 2.75 -2.59
C PRO A 69 19.24 1.38 -1.90
N GLY A 70 18.35 0.50 -2.31
CA GLY A 70 18.17 -0.83 -1.71
C GLY A 70 17.18 -0.88 -0.57
N ALA A 71 16.89 0.24 0.09
CA ALA A 71 15.89 0.28 1.14
C ALA A 71 14.47 0.10 0.57
N ASP A 72 14.25 0.55 -0.67
CA ASP A 72 12.99 0.36 -1.38
C ASP A 72 12.68 -1.12 -1.60
N GLU A 73 13.63 -1.89 -2.09
CA GLU A 73 13.43 -3.33 -2.34
C GLU A 73 13.04 -4.06 -1.06
N ARG A 74 13.72 -3.76 0.04
CA ARG A 74 13.46 -4.40 1.33
C ARG A 74 12.06 -4.09 1.86
N VAL A 75 11.67 -2.82 1.87
CA VAL A 75 10.37 -2.43 2.41
C VAL A 75 9.23 -2.91 1.52
N LEU A 76 9.42 -2.91 0.20
CA LEU A 76 8.44 -3.43 -0.74
C LEU A 76 8.22 -4.94 -0.54
N GLU A 77 9.28 -5.70 -0.31
CA GLU A 77 9.19 -7.12 0.01
C GLU A 77 8.44 -7.36 1.32
N HIS A 78 8.77 -6.61 2.37
CA HIS A 78 8.09 -6.73 3.66
C HIS A 78 6.60 -6.41 3.56
N ALA A 79 6.24 -5.34 2.86
CA ALA A 79 4.85 -4.95 2.67
C ALA A 79 4.08 -6.00 1.86
N THR A 80 4.68 -6.49 0.79
CA THR A 80 4.07 -7.53 -0.06
C THR A 80 3.81 -8.80 0.74
N THR A 81 4.77 -9.23 1.54
CA THR A 81 4.63 -10.42 2.40
C THR A 81 3.49 -10.23 3.42
N ALA A 82 3.45 -9.09 4.10
CA ALA A 82 2.41 -8.79 5.07
C ALA A 82 1.01 -8.79 4.42
N LEU A 83 0.89 -8.20 3.24
CA LEU A 83 -0.37 -8.16 2.50
C LEU A 83 -0.84 -9.55 2.07
N ARG A 84 0.06 -10.39 1.58
CA ARG A 84 -0.27 -11.78 1.20
C ARG A 84 -0.76 -12.58 2.41
N ILE A 85 -0.07 -12.46 3.53
CA ILE A 85 -0.47 -13.15 4.77
C ILE A 85 -1.84 -12.64 5.24
N ALA A 86 -2.11 -11.35 5.08
CA ALA A 86 -3.41 -10.77 5.42
C ALA A 86 -4.54 -11.18 4.46
N GLY A 87 -4.21 -11.81 3.34
CA GLY A 87 -5.20 -12.29 2.35
C GLY A 87 -5.46 -11.34 1.19
N ALA A 88 -4.74 -10.24 1.10
CA ALA A 88 -4.81 -9.35 -0.06
C ALA A 88 -4.12 -9.97 -1.28
N LYS A 89 -4.29 -9.35 -2.44
CA LYS A 89 -3.66 -9.76 -3.70
C LYS A 89 -2.75 -8.66 -4.21
N PRO A 90 -1.52 -8.53 -3.66
CA PRO A 90 -0.58 -7.54 -4.18
C PRO A 90 -0.16 -7.89 -5.60
N LEU A 91 -0.02 -6.87 -6.44
CA LEU A 91 0.55 -7.05 -7.77
C LEU A 91 1.99 -7.56 -7.64
N GLU A 92 2.43 -8.36 -8.60
CA GLU A 92 3.81 -8.87 -8.62
C GLU A 92 4.82 -7.74 -8.77
N ARG A 93 4.47 -6.74 -9.59
CA ARG A 93 5.32 -5.55 -9.75
C ARG A 93 5.01 -4.52 -8.69
N THR A 94 6.07 -3.99 -8.10
CA THR A 94 6.03 -2.93 -7.12
C THR A 94 6.70 -1.67 -7.69
N PHE A 95 6.56 -0.55 -7.01
CA PHE A 95 7.14 0.71 -7.46
C PHE A 95 7.98 1.33 -6.35
N GLY A 96 9.30 1.45 -6.58
CA GLY A 96 10.22 2.02 -5.61
C GLY A 96 10.89 3.29 -6.14
N ILE A 97 10.95 4.31 -5.30
CA ILE A 97 11.67 5.55 -5.56
C ILE A 97 12.78 5.67 -4.53
N THR A 98 14.02 5.79 -5.00
CA THR A 98 15.17 6.09 -4.15
C THR A 98 15.52 7.57 -4.25
N LYS A 99 16.33 8.07 -3.30
CA LYS A 99 16.68 9.50 -3.23
C LYS A 99 15.44 10.38 -3.37
N HIS A 100 14.43 10.09 -2.61
CA HIS A 100 13.10 10.68 -2.77
C HIS A 100 13.10 12.20 -2.66
N VAL A 101 14.07 12.80 -1.97
CA VAL A 101 14.20 14.25 -1.85
C VAL A 101 14.48 14.91 -3.22
N GLU A 102 15.18 14.20 -4.10
CA GLU A 102 15.54 14.69 -5.43
C GLU A 102 14.58 14.22 -6.54
N ALA A 103 13.69 13.28 -6.22
CA ALA A 103 12.86 12.60 -7.21
C ALA A 103 11.65 13.39 -7.68
N PHE A 104 11.26 14.42 -6.94
CA PHE A 104 10.04 15.19 -7.21
C PHE A 104 10.34 16.68 -7.42
N ASP A 105 9.57 17.32 -8.28
CA ASP A 105 9.48 18.77 -8.41
C ASP A 105 8.01 19.20 -8.29
N GLU A 106 7.69 20.45 -8.59
CA GLU A 106 6.32 20.97 -8.49
C GLU A 106 5.34 20.27 -9.45
N ALA A 107 5.85 19.66 -10.53
CA ALA A 107 5.04 18.97 -11.53
C ALA A 107 4.92 17.46 -11.27
N GLY A 108 5.56 16.92 -10.24
CA GLY A 108 5.54 15.49 -9.92
C GLY A 108 6.92 14.84 -10.02
N LEU A 109 6.98 13.59 -10.51
CA LEU A 109 8.25 12.88 -10.69
C LEU A 109 9.11 13.56 -11.77
N VAL A 110 10.36 13.82 -11.44
CA VAL A 110 11.34 14.41 -12.38
C VAL A 110 11.64 13.46 -13.54
N ASP A 111 11.81 12.16 -13.23
CA ASP A 111 12.00 11.12 -14.24
C ASP A 111 10.67 10.73 -14.87
N LYS A 112 10.45 11.18 -16.10
CA LYS A 112 9.18 10.95 -16.79
C LYS A 112 8.98 9.51 -17.22
N ASP A 113 10.02 8.72 -17.39
CA ASP A 113 9.93 7.29 -17.64
C ASP A 113 9.40 6.57 -16.41
N ARG A 114 9.86 6.95 -15.23
CA ARG A 114 9.36 6.41 -13.97
C ARG A 114 7.90 6.80 -13.73
N GLU A 115 7.53 8.02 -14.09
CA GLU A 115 6.14 8.47 -14.00
C GLU A 115 5.22 7.63 -14.90
N ARG A 116 5.64 7.35 -16.13
CA ARG A 116 4.90 6.48 -17.04
C ARG A 116 4.81 5.05 -16.52
N GLU A 117 5.87 4.53 -15.90
CA GLU A 117 5.86 3.22 -15.26
C GLU A 117 4.80 3.16 -14.15
N LEU A 118 4.75 4.18 -13.29
CA LEU A 118 3.75 4.26 -12.23
C LEU A 118 2.34 4.31 -12.81
N GLN A 119 2.12 5.12 -13.85
CA GLN A 119 0.82 5.21 -14.52
C GLN A 119 0.38 3.86 -15.09
N ALA A 120 1.31 3.10 -15.70
CA ALA A 120 1.02 1.77 -16.21
C ALA A 120 0.68 0.79 -15.10
N LEU A 121 1.37 0.86 -13.96
CA LEU A 121 1.07 0.01 -12.81
C LEU A 121 -0.29 0.32 -12.19
N VAL A 122 -0.67 1.59 -12.12
CA VAL A 122 -2.00 1.99 -11.66
C VAL A 122 -3.07 1.49 -12.62
N ALA A 123 -2.82 1.55 -13.92
CA ALA A 123 -3.74 1.00 -14.92
C ALA A 123 -3.91 -0.52 -14.73
N ASP A 124 -2.83 -1.25 -14.49
CA ASP A 124 -2.88 -2.68 -14.20
C ASP A 124 -3.68 -2.96 -12.91
N LEU A 125 -3.47 -2.15 -11.88
CA LEU A 125 -4.19 -2.26 -10.62
C LEU A 125 -5.70 -2.15 -10.81
N LEU A 126 -6.14 -1.25 -11.68
CA LEU A 126 -7.55 -0.97 -11.94
C LEU A 126 -8.16 -1.86 -13.01
N SER A 127 -7.35 -2.68 -13.67
CA SER A 127 -7.84 -3.60 -14.69
C SER A 127 -8.60 -4.77 -14.06
N PRO A 128 -9.68 -5.25 -14.70
CA PRO A 128 -10.33 -6.45 -14.23
C PRO A 128 -9.34 -7.61 -14.24
N VAL A 129 -9.23 -8.33 -13.12
CA VAL A 129 -8.35 -9.49 -13.04
C VAL A 129 -8.89 -10.56 -13.98
N PRO A 130 -8.09 -11.07 -14.94
CA PRO A 130 -8.56 -12.19 -15.76
C PRO A 130 -8.91 -13.38 -14.85
N VAL A 131 -10.09 -13.93 -15.04
CA VAL A 131 -10.49 -15.15 -14.36
C VAL A 131 -9.71 -16.29 -15.01
N SER A 132 -8.69 -16.76 -14.31
CA SER A 132 -7.90 -17.90 -14.75
C SER A 132 -8.35 -19.17 -14.07
#